data_7e82353434b761db8bd75bf760479731
#
_entry.id   7e82353434b761db8bd75bf760479731
#
_cell.length_a   1.000
_cell.length_b   1.000
_cell.length_c   1.000
_cell.angle_alpha   90.00
_cell.angle_beta   90.00
_cell.angle_gamma   90.00
#
_symmetry.space_group_name_H-M   'P 1'
#
loop_
_entity.id
_entity.type
_entity.pdbx_description
1 polymer ?
#
loop_
_entity_poly.entity_id
_entity_poly.type
_entity_poly.pdbx_seq_one_letter_code
_entity_poly.pdbx_strand_id
1 'polypeptide(L)'
;MYDNPLEISFLSLFTLITFFIFLIIQKFSKRIFDGKLLDNNFDKPQAFHHEEISRCGGLASIISLIIFIYLHNFFFSKIFYEYLIIAFGLFLVGFLDDLKINIKPIFRLISMMLILSASVAFFSIDIERVDLIFLNIWMKNEYFLILFVLFCFLFVINGSNLIDGFNGLLAINLLAINLILAVINMQNDLFEYLFLLIAQIIILITFLLFNFPKAKMFFGDSGSYLFGSLTALNVIYTNNFNEKISSFFFCVLL
;
A
#
# COMPACT_ATOMS: atom_id res chain seq x y z
N MET A 1 -25.25 -0.26 13.05
CA MET A 1 -24.45 0.91 12.73
C MET A 1 -24.03 0.96 11.25
N TYR A 2 -24.49 0.03 10.44
CA TYR A 2 -24.22 -0.05 8.98
C TYR A 2 -25.41 0.44 8.12
N ASP A 3 -26.29 1.25 8.70
CA ASP A 3 -27.50 1.71 8.02
C ASP A 3 -27.40 3.15 7.49
N ASN A 4 -26.16 3.67 7.33
CA ASN A 4 -26.01 4.95 6.67
C ASN A 4 -25.97 4.74 5.14
N PRO A 5 -27.09 4.97 4.42
CA PRO A 5 -27.16 4.70 2.98
C PRO A 5 -26.13 5.50 2.17
N LEU A 6 -25.61 6.59 2.73
CA LEU A 6 -24.59 7.42 2.12
C LEU A 6 -23.24 6.68 2.07
N GLU A 7 -22.85 5.97 3.14
CA GLU A 7 -21.59 5.22 3.20
C GLU A 7 -21.56 4.07 2.20
N ILE A 8 -22.66 3.30 2.11
CA ILE A 8 -22.80 2.19 1.16
C ILE A 8 -22.78 2.73 -0.28
N SER A 9 -23.49 3.82 -0.53
CA SER A 9 -23.54 4.44 -1.86
C SER A 9 -22.16 4.98 -2.26
N PHE A 10 -21.42 5.57 -1.32
CA PHE A 10 -20.06 6.07 -1.52
C PHE A 10 -19.10 4.94 -1.90
N LEU A 11 -19.08 3.84 -1.14
CA LEU A 11 -18.21 2.69 -1.43
C LEU A 11 -18.57 2.00 -2.75
N SER A 12 -19.86 1.92 -3.08
CA SER A 12 -20.32 1.37 -4.36
C SER A 12 -19.86 2.24 -5.54
N LEU A 13 -19.99 3.56 -5.41
CA LEU A 13 -19.50 4.51 -6.40
C LEU A 13 -17.98 4.40 -6.57
N PHE A 14 -17.23 4.34 -5.47
CA PHE A 14 -15.79 4.19 -5.48
C PHE A 14 -15.35 2.88 -6.16
N THR A 15 -16.06 1.78 -5.92
CA THR A 15 -15.78 0.48 -6.56
C THR A 15 -15.90 0.58 -8.09
N LEU A 16 -16.95 1.22 -8.59
CA LEU A 16 -17.14 1.44 -10.02
C LEU A 16 -16.03 2.33 -10.61
N ILE A 17 -15.72 3.44 -9.95
CA ILE A 17 -14.64 4.35 -10.38
C ILE A 17 -13.31 3.59 -10.47
N THR A 18 -12.94 2.85 -9.43
CA THR A 18 -11.71 2.06 -9.38
C THR A 18 -11.65 1.05 -10.53
N PHE A 19 -12.71 0.31 -10.76
CA PHE A 19 -12.78 -0.66 -11.86
C PHE A 19 -12.54 0.01 -13.23
N PHE A 20 -13.18 1.15 -13.49
CA PHE A 20 -12.98 1.89 -14.74
C PHE A 20 -11.57 2.46 -14.88
N ILE A 21 -10.94 2.92 -13.80
CA ILE A 21 -9.55 3.39 -13.81
C ILE A 21 -8.63 2.25 -14.27
N PHE A 22 -8.74 1.06 -13.65
CA PHE A 22 -7.94 -0.09 -14.02
C PHE A 22 -8.18 -0.52 -15.46
N LEU A 23 -9.44 -0.53 -15.91
CA LEU A 23 -9.80 -0.89 -17.28
C LEU A 23 -9.21 0.10 -18.30
N ILE A 24 -9.31 1.40 -18.05
CA ILE A 24 -8.76 2.44 -18.93
C ILE A 24 -7.23 2.34 -18.98
N ILE A 25 -6.58 2.25 -17.83
CA ILE A 25 -5.11 2.17 -17.76
C ILE A 25 -4.62 0.89 -18.44
N GLN A 26 -5.27 -0.25 -18.24
CA GLN A 26 -4.93 -1.50 -18.93
C GLN A 26 -5.10 -1.38 -20.43
N LYS A 27 -6.21 -0.79 -20.91
CA LYS A 27 -6.49 -0.62 -22.33
C LYS A 27 -5.45 0.27 -23.02
N PHE A 28 -5.00 1.32 -22.36
CA PHE A 28 -4.04 2.28 -22.90
C PHE A 28 -2.59 2.02 -22.47
N SER A 29 -2.31 0.95 -21.76
CA SER A 29 -1.00 0.63 -21.17
C SER A 29 0.16 0.65 -22.18
N LYS A 30 -0.08 0.20 -23.42
CA LYS A 30 0.92 0.21 -24.50
C LYS A 30 1.27 1.62 -25.00
N ARG A 31 0.40 2.62 -24.77
CA ARG A 31 0.60 4.01 -25.20
C ARG A 31 1.10 4.88 -24.04
N ILE A 32 0.85 4.47 -22.81
CA ILE A 32 1.27 5.21 -21.62
C ILE A 32 2.80 5.18 -21.56
N PHE A 33 3.42 6.35 -21.45
CA PHE A 33 4.88 6.52 -21.41
C PHE A 33 5.62 5.81 -22.58
N ASP A 34 5.04 5.82 -23.79
CA ASP A 34 5.63 5.20 -24.98
C ASP A 34 5.99 3.70 -24.78
N GLY A 35 5.19 2.99 -23.99
CA GLY A 35 5.38 1.57 -23.71
C GLY A 35 6.54 1.24 -22.75
N LYS A 36 7.16 2.23 -22.10
CA LYS A 36 8.26 1.97 -21.13
C LYS A 36 7.85 1.08 -19.96
N LEU A 37 6.57 1.10 -19.58
CA LEU A 37 6.01 0.27 -18.52
C LEU A 37 5.73 -1.18 -18.95
N LEU A 38 6.04 -1.57 -20.18
CA LEU A 38 5.87 -2.96 -20.62
C LEU A 38 7.03 -3.83 -20.13
N ASP A 39 6.71 -4.94 -19.47
CA ASP A 39 7.67 -5.99 -19.17
C ASP A 39 7.80 -6.91 -20.38
N ASN A 40 8.96 -6.85 -21.02
CA ASN A 40 9.33 -7.65 -22.17
C ASN A 40 10.60 -8.50 -21.91
N ASN A 41 11.02 -8.63 -20.64
CA ASN A 41 12.17 -9.43 -20.25
C ASN A 41 11.75 -10.88 -19.97
N PHE A 42 11.70 -11.70 -21.02
CA PHE A 42 11.30 -13.11 -20.94
C PHE A 42 12.39 -14.05 -20.39
N ASP A 43 13.65 -13.57 -20.31
CA ASP A 43 14.80 -14.39 -19.90
C ASP A 43 15.05 -14.40 -18.39
N LYS A 44 14.23 -13.70 -17.62
CA LYS A 44 14.37 -13.70 -16.14
C LYS A 44 13.85 -15.03 -15.57
N PRO A 45 14.52 -15.61 -14.54
CA PRO A 45 14.08 -16.83 -13.88
C PRO A 45 12.63 -16.77 -13.35
N GLN A 46 12.12 -15.56 -13.13
CA GLN A 46 10.77 -15.28 -12.62
C GLN A 46 9.77 -14.95 -13.75
N ALA A 47 10.18 -14.97 -15.03
CA ALA A 47 9.31 -14.66 -16.15
C ALA A 47 8.46 -15.88 -16.50
N PHE A 48 7.24 -15.96 -15.96
CA PHE A 48 6.24 -16.99 -16.29
C PHE A 48 5.26 -16.53 -17.39
N HIS A 49 5.57 -15.44 -18.09
CA HIS A 49 4.74 -14.87 -19.16
C HIS A 49 5.47 -14.94 -20.50
N HIS A 50 4.69 -15.18 -21.56
CA HIS A 50 5.17 -15.24 -22.95
C HIS A 50 4.71 -14.05 -23.81
N GLU A 51 3.96 -13.12 -23.21
CA GLU A 51 3.45 -11.91 -23.83
C GLU A 51 3.89 -10.70 -23.02
N GLU A 52 4.00 -9.54 -23.68
CA GLU A 52 4.30 -8.28 -22.99
C GLU A 52 3.18 -7.88 -22.04
N ILE A 53 3.48 -7.75 -20.76
CA ILE A 53 2.53 -7.36 -19.73
C ILE A 53 2.94 -6.01 -19.14
N SER A 54 1.96 -5.14 -18.93
CA SER A 54 2.23 -3.81 -18.40
C SER A 54 2.40 -3.81 -16.86
N ARG A 55 3.38 -3.03 -16.36
CA ARG A 55 3.58 -2.73 -14.93
C ARG A 55 2.80 -1.48 -14.50
N CYS A 56 1.54 -1.38 -14.92
CA CYS A 56 0.70 -0.21 -14.63
C CYS A 56 -0.21 -0.38 -13.41
N GLY A 57 -0.11 -1.51 -12.69
CA GLY A 57 -0.95 -1.79 -11.53
C GLY A 57 -0.76 -0.78 -10.41
N GLY A 58 0.48 -0.42 -10.09
CA GLY A 58 0.79 0.63 -9.13
C GLY A 58 0.23 2.00 -9.53
N LEU A 59 0.34 2.35 -10.82
CA LEU A 59 -0.23 3.61 -11.34
C LEU A 59 -1.76 3.65 -11.19
N ALA A 60 -2.46 2.57 -11.53
CA ALA A 60 -3.91 2.48 -11.36
C ALA A 60 -4.30 2.58 -9.89
N SER A 61 -3.53 1.92 -9.01
CA SER A 61 -3.77 1.90 -7.57
C SER A 61 -3.61 3.27 -6.92
N ILE A 62 -2.54 3.99 -7.24
CA ILE A 62 -2.31 5.32 -6.65
C ILE A 62 -3.36 6.34 -7.12
N ILE A 63 -3.75 6.30 -8.38
CA ILE A 63 -4.83 7.17 -8.90
C ILE A 63 -6.14 6.87 -8.17
N SER A 64 -6.47 5.60 -7.99
CA SER A 64 -7.67 5.19 -7.24
C SER A 64 -7.61 5.64 -5.78
N LEU A 65 -6.47 5.51 -5.12
CA LEU A 65 -6.29 5.94 -3.74
C LEU A 65 -6.44 7.47 -3.59
N ILE A 66 -5.83 8.23 -4.49
CA ILE A 66 -5.96 9.69 -4.50
C ILE A 66 -7.43 10.09 -4.65
N ILE A 67 -8.14 9.49 -5.61
CA ILE A 67 -9.57 9.76 -5.83
C ILE A 67 -10.39 9.39 -4.58
N PHE A 68 -10.08 8.25 -3.94
CA PHE A 68 -10.74 7.88 -2.68
C PHE A 68 -10.57 8.95 -1.61
N ILE A 69 -9.34 9.38 -1.34
CA ILE A 69 -9.05 10.37 -0.29
C ILE A 69 -9.76 11.69 -0.56
N TYR A 70 -9.78 12.16 -1.81
CA TYR A 70 -10.50 13.39 -2.18
C TYR A 70 -12.01 13.25 -2.08
N LEU A 71 -12.59 12.14 -2.55
CA LEU A 71 -14.02 11.87 -2.42
C LEU A 71 -14.42 11.70 -0.96
N HIS A 72 -13.60 11.00 -0.17
CA HIS A 72 -13.83 10.85 1.28
C HIS A 72 -13.83 12.21 1.99
N ASN A 73 -12.87 13.08 1.64
CA ASN A 73 -12.85 14.45 2.17
C ASN A 73 -14.10 15.24 1.76
N PHE A 74 -14.55 15.11 0.53
CA PHE A 74 -15.74 15.82 0.05
C PHE A 74 -17.02 15.41 0.80
N PHE A 75 -17.19 14.10 1.09
CA PHE A 75 -18.38 13.58 1.76
C PHE A 75 -18.31 13.62 3.28
N PHE A 76 -17.10 13.45 3.86
CA PHE A 76 -16.89 13.28 5.31
C PHE A 76 -15.99 14.34 5.94
N SER A 77 -15.52 15.33 5.16
CA SER A 77 -14.70 16.46 5.62
C SER A 77 -13.40 16.06 6.34
N LYS A 78 -12.80 14.93 5.96
CA LYS A 78 -11.55 14.43 6.53
C LYS A 78 -10.57 14.00 5.45
N ILE A 79 -9.32 14.46 5.55
CA ILE A 79 -8.22 14.09 4.66
C ILE A 79 -7.18 13.29 5.46
N PHE A 80 -6.66 12.25 4.85
CA PHE A 80 -5.57 11.42 5.37
C PHE A 80 -4.25 11.80 4.68
N TYR A 81 -3.67 12.92 5.11
CA TYR A 81 -2.46 13.48 4.50
C TYR A 81 -1.26 12.54 4.62
N GLU A 82 -1.09 11.89 5.78
CA GLU A 82 -0.02 10.94 6.05
C GLU A 82 -0.07 9.76 5.07
N TYR A 83 -1.25 9.20 4.83
CA TYR A 83 -1.45 8.13 3.84
C TYR A 83 -1.13 8.60 2.43
N LEU A 84 -1.60 9.79 2.06
CA LEU A 84 -1.39 10.35 0.73
C LEU A 84 0.08 10.61 0.45
N ILE A 85 0.79 11.26 1.38
CA ILE A 85 2.18 11.70 1.18
C ILE A 85 3.13 10.51 1.18
N ILE A 86 2.99 9.58 2.14
CA ILE A 86 3.83 8.39 2.21
C ILE A 86 3.59 7.50 0.98
N ALA A 87 2.32 7.19 0.69
CA ALA A 87 1.96 6.35 -0.44
C ALA A 87 2.44 6.93 -1.78
N PHE A 88 2.23 8.22 -2.01
CA PHE A 88 2.65 8.88 -3.24
C PHE A 88 4.18 8.99 -3.34
N GLY A 89 4.86 9.32 -2.25
CA GLY A 89 6.32 9.41 -2.23
C GLY A 89 6.98 8.07 -2.56
N LEU A 90 6.52 6.98 -1.93
CA LEU A 90 7.08 5.64 -2.17
C LEU A 90 6.65 5.06 -3.51
N PHE A 91 5.41 5.35 -3.95
CA PHE A 91 4.98 5.06 -5.31
C PHE A 91 5.95 5.69 -6.33
N LEU A 92 6.33 6.96 -6.18
CA LEU A 92 7.25 7.62 -7.11
C LEU A 92 8.62 6.92 -7.17
N VAL A 93 9.17 6.49 -6.04
CA VAL A 93 10.46 5.76 -6.02
C VAL A 93 10.36 4.46 -6.83
N GLY A 94 9.31 3.67 -6.64
CA GLY A 94 9.09 2.44 -7.41
C GLY A 94 8.74 2.72 -8.87
N PHE A 95 8.01 3.80 -9.13
CA PHE A 95 7.59 4.17 -10.48
C PHE A 95 8.77 4.57 -11.39
N LEU A 96 9.78 5.22 -10.82
CA LEU A 96 11.02 5.51 -11.55
C LEU A 96 11.76 4.23 -11.98
N ASP A 97 11.69 3.17 -11.18
CA ASP A 97 12.25 1.87 -11.54
C ASP A 97 11.42 1.16 -12.62
N ASP A 98 10.09 1.18 -12.50
CA ASP A 98 9.16 0.64 -13.51
C ASP A 98 9.33 1.34 -14.88
N LEU A 99 9.68 2.63 -14.90
CA LEU A 99 10.03 3.38 -16.11
C LEU A 99 11.40 3.01 -16.70
N LYS A 100 12.09 2.02 -16.11
CA LYS A 100 13.43 1.56 -16.53
C LYS A 100 14.51 2.65 -16.46
N ILE A 101 14.35 3.60 -15.54
CA ILE A 101 15.36 4.61 -15.21
C ILE A 101 16.37 3.97 -14.26
N ASN A 102 17.15 3.02 -14.67
CA ASN A 102 18.18 2.22 -13.99
C ASN A 102 18.79 2.87 -12.73
N ILE A 103 17.96 3.12 -11.71
CA ILE A 103 18.39 3.69 -10.44
C ILE A 103 19.06 2.59 -9.62
N LYS A 104 20.30 2.86 -9.16
CA LYS A 104 21.03 1.90 -8.32
C LYS A 104 20.23 1.61 -7.03
N PRO A 105 20.19 0.36 -6.55
CA PRO A 105 19.41 -0.03 -5.37
C PRO A 105 19.70 0.83 -4.13
N ILE A 106 20.95 1.26 -3.95
CA ILE A 106 21.33 2.13 -2.83
C ILE A 106 20.64 3.50 -2.88
N PHE A 107 20.47 4.10 -4.06
CA PHE A 107 19.77 5.38 -4.18
C PHE A 107 18.27 5.22 -3.94
N ARG A 108 17.66 4.09 -4.33
CA ARG A 108 16.25 3.78 -3.99
C ARG A 108 16.08 3.70 -2.47
N LEU A 109 16.96 2.95 -1.80
CA LEU A 109 16.92 2.82 -0.34
C LEU A 109 17.09 4.17 0.35
N ILE A 110 18.06 4.99 -0.07
CA ILE A 110 18.29 6.33 0.49
C ILE A 110 17.06 7.22 0.27
N SER A 111 16.45 7.19 -0.92
CA SER A 111 15.24 7.98 -1.21
C SER A 111 14.05 7.55 -0.35
N MET A 112 13.84 6.24 -0.15
CA MET A 112 12.83 5.72 0.77
C MET A 112 13.08 6.19 2.20
N MET A 113 14.32 6.08 2.68
CA MET A 113 14.69 6.54 4.03
C MET A 113 14.44 8.03 4.22
N LEU A 114 14.78 8.87 3.24
CA LEU A 114 14.54 10.31 3.30
C LEU A 114 13.04 10.65 3.33
N ILE A 115 12.24 10.03 2.45
CA ILE A 115 10.79 10.24 2.42
C ILE A 115 10.16 9.80 3.74
N LEU A 116 10.49 8.60 4.22
CA LEU A 116 9.96 8.05 5.45
C LEU A 116 10.39 8.85 6.67
N SER A 117 11.66 9.23 6.79
CA SER A 117 12.14 10.03 7.94
C SER A 117 11.46 11.39 8.01
N ALA A 118 11.31 12.06 6.86
CA ALA A 118 10.58 13.31 6.78
C ALA A 118 9.10 13.15 7.16
N SER A 119 8.45 12.09 6.66
CA SER A 119 7.03 11.81 6.95
C SER A 119 6.81 11.43 8.41
N VAL A 120 7.64 10.55 8.97
CA VAL A 120 7.57 10.13 10.39
C VAL A 120 7.73 11.34 11.31
N ALA A 121 8.71 12.22 11.03
CA ALA A 121 8.93 13.42 11.83
C ALA A 121 7.79 14.44 11.67
N PHE A 122 7.29 14.65 10.44
CA PHE A 122 6.26 15.66 10.16
C PHE A 122 4.89 15.28 10.72
N PHE A 123 4.50 14.00 10.58
CA PHE A 123 3.20 13.49 11.04
C PHE A 123 3.25 12.89 12.44
N SER A 124 4.41 12.89 13.09
CA SER A 124 4.61 12.28 14.41
C SER A 124 4.13 10.83 14.46
N ILE A 125 4.51 10.04 13.43
CA ILE A 125 4.16 8.63 13.37
C ILE A 125 5.05 7.87 14.34
N ASP A 126 4.44 7.28 15.36
CA ASP A 126 5.13 6.54 16.39
C ASP A 126 4.50 5.15 16.60
N ILE A 127 5.20 4.31 17.35
CA ILE A 127 4.70 3.06 17.88
C ILE A 127 4.62 3.20 19.38
N GLU A 128 3.40 3.38 19.90
CA GLU A 128 3.17 3.69 21.32
C GLU A 128 3.61 2.54 22.23
N ARG A 129 3.46 1.30 21.77
CA ARG A 129 3.81 0.12 22.56
C ARG A 129 4.25 -1.08 21.70
N VAL A 130 5.13 -1.84 22.29
CA VAL A 130 5.51 -3.19 21.84
C VAL A 130 5.52 -4.09 23.08
N ASP A 131 5.14 -5.36 22.96
CA ASP A 131 5.08 -6.27 24.12
C ASP A 131 6.46 -6.72 24.65
N LEU A 132 7.53 -6.12 24.17
CA LEU A 132 8.89 -6.31 24.63
C LEU A 132 9.32 -5.16 25.55
N ILE A 133 9.40 -5.42 26.84
CA ILE A 133 9.68 -4.41 27.88
C ILE A 133 10.97 -3.63 27.57
N PHE A 134 12.02 -4.31 27.11
CA PHE A 134 13.29 -3.65 26.79
C PHE A 134 13.17 -2.68 25.59
N LEU A 135 12.36 -3.03 24.57
CA LEU A 135 12.10 -2.14 23.43
C LEU A 135 11.30 -0.90 23.87
N ASN A 136 10.29 -1.08 24.72
CA ASN A 136 9.52 0.07 25.25
C ASN A 136 10.42 1.06 26.01
N ILE A 137 11.46 0.57 26.69
CA ILE A 137 12.44 1.43 27.37
C ILE A 137 13.26 2.20 26.33
N TRP A 138 13.71 1.55 25.25
CA TRP A 138 14.51 2.17 24.22
C TRP A 138 13.71 3.16 23.36
N MET A 139 12.44 2.85 23.09
CA MET A 139 11.52 3.73 22.34
C MET A 139 11.20 5.05 23.07
N LYS A 140 11.52 5.20 24.36
CA LYS A 140 11.48 6.49 25.04
C LYS A 140 12.50 7.49 24.50
N ASN A 141 13.54 7.03 23.82
CA ASN A 141 14.47 7.86 23.10
C ASN A 141 13.90 8.13 21.70
N GLU A 142 13.62 9.40 21.40
CA GLU A 142 13.00 9.85 20.15
C GLU A 142 13.81 9.42 18.90
N TYR A 143 15.13 9.50 18.94
CA TYR A 143 15.97 9.08 17.81
C TYR A 143 15.87 7.58 17.57
N PHE A 144 15.83 6.79 18.64
CA PHE A 144 15.65 5.33 18.51
C PHE A 144 14.28 5.01 17.97
N LEU A 145 13.23 5.67 18.45
CA LEU A 145 11.84 5.47 17.99
C LEU A 145 11.73 5.73 16.49
N ILE A 146 12.23 6.88 16.01
CA ILE A 146 12.22 7.22 14.57
C ILE A 146 12.96 6.13 13.78
N LEU A 147 14.15 5.74 14.19
CA LEU A 147 14.94 4.71 13.52
C LEU A 147 14.19 3.36 13.50
N PHE A 148 13.56 2.98 14.60
CA PHE A 148 12.78 1.73 14.70
C PHE A 148 11.58 1.73 13.76
N VAL A 149 10.80 2.81 13.75
CA VAL A 149 9.66 2.99 12.82
C VAL A 149 10.12 2.93 11.37
N LEU A 150 11.24 3.58 11.02
CA LEU A 150 11.83 3.52 9.68
C LEU A 150 12.17 2.08 9.27
N PHE A 151 12.79 1.30 10.16
CA PHE A 151 13.10 -0.10 9.87
C PHE A 151 11.83 -0.94 9.68
N CYS A 152 10.78 -0.72 10.48
CA CYS A 152 9.49 -1.39 10.30
C CYS A 152 8.93 -1.13 8.90
N PHE A 153 8.88 0.13 8.48
CA PHE A 153 8.43 0.48 7.12
C PHE A 153 9.29 -0.17 6.04
N LEU A 154 10.62 -0.02 6.11
CA LEU A 154 11.53 -0.56 5.10
C LEU A 154 11.45 -2.09 5.00
N PHE A 155 11.26 -2.77 6.12
CA PHE A 155 11.11 -4.23 6.13
C PHE A 155 9.86 -4.66 5.39
N VAL A 156 8.72 -4.03 5.68
CA VAL A 156 7.43 -4.36 5.03
C VAL A 156 7.44 -3.99 3.54
N ILE A 157 7.99 -2.82 3.18
CA ILE A 157 8.06 -2.35 1.80
C ILE A 157 8.94 -3.28 0.95
N ASN A 158 10.13 -3.61 1.42
CA ASN A 158 11.03 -4.51 0.68
C ASN A 158 10.52 -5.95 0.69
N GLY A 159 9.89 -6.41 1.79
CA GLY A 159 9.22 -7.70 1.88
C GLY A 159 8.10 -7.82 0.84
N SER A 160 7.25 -6.80 0.73
CA SER A 160 6.19 -6.74 -0.28
C SER A 160 6.75 -6.83 -1.71
N ASN A 161 7.84 -6.14 -1.99
CA ASN A 161 8.49 -6.20 -3.30
C ASN A 161 9.09 -7.59 -3.59
N LEU A 162 9.65 -8.27 -2.59
CA LEU A 162 10.19 -9.62 -2.75
C LEU A 162 9.08 -10.67 -3.00
N ILE A 163 7.90 -10.48 -2.42
CA ILE A 163 6.75 -11.38 -2.58
C ILE A 163 6.08 -11.21 -3.95
N ASP A 164 6.22 -10.05 -4.61
CA ASP A 164 5.60 -9.76 -5.91
C ASP A 164 6.26 -10.53 -7.07
N GLY A 165 6.49 -11.83 -6.88
CA GLY A 165 7.11 -12.70 -7.89
C GLY A 165 6.13 -13.55 -8.69
N PHE A 166 4.90 -13.74 -8.21
CA PHE A 166 3.88 -14.57 -8.85
C PHE A 166 2.54 -13.86 -8.95
N ASN A 167 1.76 -14.18 -10.01
CA ASN A 167 0.44 -13.57 -10.21
C ASN A 167 -0.45 -13.73 -8.99
N GLY A 168 -0.93 -12.62 -8.46
CA GLY A 168 -1.82 -12.54 -7.32
C GLY A 168 -1.17 -12.75 -5.95
N LEU A 169 0.06 -13.24 -5.85
CA LEU A 169 0.65 -13.63 -4.56
C LEU A 169 0.70 -12.46 -3.58
N LEU A 170 1.31 -11.35 -3.97
CA LEU A 170 1.37 -10.14 -3.14
C LEU A 170 -0.04 -9.62 -2.84
N ALA A 171 -0.88 -9.47 -3.86
CA ALA A 171 -2.21 -8.88 -3.70
C ALA A 171 -3.13 -9.73 -2.79
N ILE A 172 -3.05 -11.06 -2.85
CA ILE A 172 -3.80 -11.96 -1.96
C ILE A 172 -3.30 -11.85 -0.52
N ASN A 173 -1.98 -11.80 -0.28
CA ASN A 173 -1.42 -11.59 1.05
C ASN A 173 -1.87 -10.25 1.64
N LEU A 174 -1.72 -9.16 0.88
CA LEU A 174 -2.15 -7.83 1.33
C LEU A 174 -3.66 -7.76 1.58
N LEU A 175 -4.46 -8.45 0.75
CA LEU A 175 -5.90 -8.56 0.94
C LEU A 175 -6.23 -9.26 2.25
N ALA A 176 -5.57 -10.36 2.56
CA ALA A 176 -5.76 -11.09 3.82
C ALA A 176 -5.40 -10.22 5.03
N ILE A 177 -4.26 -9.52 4.98
CA ILE A 177 -3.82 -8.59 6.03
C ILE A 177 -4.87 -7.48 6.23
N ASN A 178 -5.28 -6.80 5.16
CA ASN A 178 -6.25 -5.71 5.24
C ASN A 178 -7.62 -6.18 5.73
N LEU A 179 -8.06 -7.38 5.38
CA LEU A 179 -9.31 -7.96 5.91
C LEU A 179 -9.23 -8.21 7.42
N ILE A 180 -8.13 -8.74 7.91
CA ILE A 180 -7.91 -8.97 9.35
C ILE A 180 -7.90 -7.62 10.09
N LEU A 181 -7.13 -6.63 9.59
CA LEU A 181 -7.09 -5.30 10.17
C LEU A 181 -8.46 -4.61 10.14
N ALA A 182 -9.23 -4.78 9.07
CA ALA A 182 -10.58 -4.23 8.96
C ALA A 182 -11.52 -4.82 10.04
N VAL A 183 -11.46 -6.13 10.29
CA VAL A 183 -12.24 -6.76 11.37
C VAL A 183 -11.83 -6.22 12.74
N ILE A 184 -10.52 -6.05 12.98
CA ILE A 184 -10.02 -5.51 14.24
C ILE A 184 -10.48 -4.06 14.44
N ASN A 185 -10.33 -3.20 13.42
CA ASN A 185 -10.74 -1.80 13.49
C ASN A 185 -12.27 -1.65 13.64
N MET A 186 -13.05 -2.54 13.00
CA MET A 186 -14.49 -2.59 13.17
C MET A 186 -14.91 -2.92 14.61
N GLN A 187 -14.22 -3.87 15.27
CA GLN A 187 -14.50 -4.26 16.65
C GLN A 187 -14.12 -3.20 17.69
N ASN A 188 -13.26 -2.25 17.31
CA ASN A 188 -12.80 -1.16 18.18
C ASN A 188 -13.40 0.20 17.82
N ASP A 189 -14.45 0.22 16.99
CA ASP A 189 -15.15 1.45 16.55
C ASP A 189 -14.24 2.47 15.82
N LEU A 190 -13.15 2.01 15.22
CA LEU A 190 -12.20 2.84 14.47
C LEU A 190 -12.64 2.98 12.99
N PHE A 191 -13.85 3.52 12.80
CA PHE A 191 -14.50 3.56 11.48
C PHE A 191 -13.73 4.33 10.42
N GLU A 192 -12.99 5.36 10.79
CA GLU A 192 -12.22 6.18 9.85
C GLU A 192 -11.11 5.36 9.18
N TYR A 193 -10.33 4.61 9.97
CA TYR A 193 -9.30 3.71 9.45
C TYR A 193 -9.91 2.51 8.72
N LEU A 194 -11.10 2.07 9.14
CA LEU A 194 -11.85 1.02 8.45
C LEU A 194 -12.18 1.43 7.00
N PHE A 195 -12.59 2.68 6.75
CA PHE A 195 -12.84 3.17 5.38
C PHE A 195 -11.60 3.13 4.49
N LEU A 196 -10.43 3.49 5.03
CA LEU A 196 -9.15 3.37 4.31
C LEU A 196 -8.79 1.92 3.98
N LEU A 197 -9.01 1.00 4.92
CA LEU A 197 -8.78 -0.42 4.70
C LEU A 197 -9.73 -0.98 3.64
N ILE A 198 -11.03 -0.62 3.69
CA ILE A 198 -12.02 -1.03 2.67
C ILE A 198 -11.63 -0.49 1.30
N ALA A 199 -11.16 0.75 1.20
CA ALA A 199 -10.68 1.30 -0.06
C ALA A 199 -9.51 0.52 -0.63
N GLN A 200 -8.53 0.16 0.20
CA GLN A 200 -7.40 -0.68 -0.20
C GLN A 200 -7.85 -2.08 -0.62
N ILE A 201 -8.80 -2.69 0.10
CA ILE A 201 -9.41 -3.97 -0.25
C ILE A 201 -10.07 -3.90 -1.64
N ILE A 202 -10.85 -2.84 -1.92
CA ILE A 202 -11.50 -2.62 -3.22
C ILE A 202 -10.44 -2.51 -4.34
N ILE A 203 -9.37 -1.75 -4.12
CA ILE A 203 -8.30 -1.59 -5.09
C ILE A 203 -7.59 -2.93 -5.33
N LEU A 204 -7.27 -3.68 -4.28
CA LEU A 204 -6.60 -4.99 -4.38
C LEU A 204 -7.46 -6.03 -5.09
N ILE A 205 -8.76 -6.11 -4.77
CA ILE A 205 -9.69 -7.01 -5.47
C ILE A 205 -9.78 -6.61 -6.95
N THR A 206 -9.90 -5.32 -7.25
CA THR A 206 -9.94 -4.84 -8.63
C THR A 206 -8.65 -5.20 -9.36
N PHE A 207 -7.47 -5.00 -8.76
CA PHE A 207 -6.20 -5.40 -9.35
C PHE A 207 -6.16 -6.91 -9.64
N LEU A 208 -6.63 -7.76 -8.73
CA LEU A 208 -6.68 -9.21 -8.91
C LEU A 208 -7.49 -9.63 -10.13
N LEU A 209 -8.56 -8.92 -10.48
CA LEU A 209 -9.34 -9.19 -11.71
C LEU A 209 -8.49 -9.03 -12.99
N PHE A 210 -7.43 -8.22 -12.95
CA PHE A 210 -6.51 -8.00 -14.08
C PHE A 210 -5.19 -8.79 -13.95
N ASN A 211 -4.90 -9.32 -12.77
CA ASN A 211 -3.63 -10.00 -12.52
C ASN A 211 -3.76 -11.52 -12.38
N PHE A 212 -4.86 -12.02 -11.81
CA PHE A 212 -5.03 -13.44 -11.49
C PHE A 212 -6.19 -14.08 -12.27
N PRO A 213 -6.09 -15.35 -12.73
CA PRO A 213 -4.89 -16.23 -12.68
C PRO A 213 -3.87 -15.93 -13.79
N LYS A 214 -4.30 -15.35 -14.91
CA LYS A 214 -3.46 -14.95 -16.05
C LYS A 214 -3.31 -13.43 -16.05
N ALA A 215 -2.10 -12.95 -15.80
CA ALA A 215 -1.85 -11.52 -15.68
C ALA A 215 -2.06 -10.80 -17.03
N LYS A 216 -2.82 -9.71 -16.98
CA LYS A 216 -2.92 -8.67 -18.01
C LYS A 216 -2.25 -7.38 -17.55
N MET A 217 -1.90 -7.31 -16.25
CA MET A 217 -1.26 -6.19 -15.59
C MET A 217 -0.45 -6.70 -14.39
N PHE A 218 0.77 -6.20 -14.20
CA PHE A 218 1.59 -6.41 -13.02
C PHE A 218 1.51 -5.20 -12.08
N PHE A 219 1.77 -5.41 -10.79
CA PHE A 219 1.87 -4.33 -9.81
C PHE A 219 3.03 -3.40 -10.14
N GLY A 220 4.18 -3.97 -10.44
CA GLY A 220 5.45 -3.27 -10.54
C GLY A 220 6.01 -2.86 -9.18
N ASP A 221 7.25 -2.33 -9.18
CA ASP A 221 7.88 -1.82 -7.96
C ASP A 221 7.08 -0.66 -7.36
N SER A 222 6.43 0.14 -8.19
CA SER A 222 5.52 1.21 -7.76
C SER A 222 4.34 0.71 -6.93
N GLY A 223 3.73 -0.40 -7.32
CA GLY A 223 2.59 -0.98 -6.60
C GLY A 223 3.01 -1.67 -5.31
N SER A 224 4.11 -2.43 -5.33
CA SER A 224 4.60 -3.14 -4.14
C SER A 224 5.09 -2.16 -3.06
N TYR A 225 5.77 -1.06 -3.43
CA TYR A 225 6.18 -0.03 -2.47
C TYR A 225 4.99 0.77 -1.92
N LEU A 226 4.04 1.11 -2.79
CA LEU A 226 2.78 1.74 -2.40
C LEU A 226 2.06 0.94 -1.31
N PHE A 227 1.75 -0.32 -1.61
CA PHE A 227 0.97 -1.14 -0.67
C PHE A 227 1.78 -1.61 0.53
N GLY A 228 3.08 -1.85 0.38
CA GLY A 228 3.96 -2.14 1.53
C GLY A 228 3.95 -1.00 2.54
N SER A 229 4.02 0.26 2.06
CA SER A 229 3.96 1.42 2.94
C SER A 229 2.59 1.62 3.60
N LEU A 230 1.50 1.44 2.84
CA LEU A 230 0.15 1.51 3.39
C LEU A 230 -0.10 0.44 4.45
N THR A 231 0.38 -0.79 4.20
CA THR A 231 0.25 -1.89 5.15
C THR A 231 1.02 -1.62 6.44
N ALA A 232 2.26 -1.11 6.36
CA ALA A 232 3.02 -0.73 7.55
C ALA A 232 2.27 0.34 8.36
N LEU A 233 1.73 1.37 7.70
CA LEU A 233 0.97 2.43 8.34
C LEU A 233 -0.32 1.92 8.98
N ASN A 234 -1.08 1.08 8.26
CA ASN A 234 -2.30 0.45 8.78
C ASN A 234 -2.02 -0.37 10.05
N VAL A 235 -0.93 -1.15 10.04
CA VAL A 235 -0.53 -1.97 11.19
C VAL A 235 -0.13 -1.10 12.37
N ILE A 236 0.66 -0.04 12.17
CA ILE A 236 1.07 0.88 13.23
C ILE A 236 -0.16 1.52 13.89
N TYR A 237 -1.06 2.10 13.11
CA TYR A 237 -2.26 2.73 13.67
C TYR A 237 -3.19 1.72 14.35
N THR A 238 -3.41 0.55 13.74
CA THR A 238 -4.24 -0.47 14.38
C THR A 238 -3.63 -0.98 15.68
N ASN A 239 -2.30 -1.13 15.76
CA ASN A 239 -1.60 -1.50 17.00
C ASN A 239 -1.75 -0.43 18.09
N ASN A 240 -1.57 0.85 17.73
CA ASN A 240 -1.63 1.94 18.70
C ASN A 240 -3.04 2.13 19.28
N PHE A 241 -4.07 2.00 18.44
CA PHE A 241 -5.47 2.16 18.90
C PHE A 241 -6.07 0.89 19.52
N ASN A 242 -5.35 -0.23 19.54
CA ASN A 242 -5.88 -1.50 20.04
C ASN A 242 -5.05 -2.07 21.17
N GLU A 243 -5.42 -1.74 22.41
CA GLU A 243 -4.71 -2.23 23.61
C GLU A 243 -4.94 -3.72 23.93
N LYS A 244 -5.96 -4.34 23.35
CA LYS A 244 -6.36 -5.73 23.68
C LYS A 244 -5.59 -6.79 22.91
N ILE A 245 -5.01 -6.42 21.76
CA ILE A 245 -4.27 -7.35 20.91
C ILE A 245 -2.77 -7.16 21.12
N SER A 246 -2.06 -8.28 21.25
CA SER A 246 -0.62 -8.27 21.39
C SER A 246 0.08 -7.71 20.16
N SER A 247 1.11 -6.87 20.35
CA SER A 247 1.94 -6.35 19.26
C SER A 247 2.64 -7.48 18.48
N PHE A 248 2.89 -8.64 19.10
CA PHE A 248 3.42 -9.82 18.41
C PHE A 248 2.47 -10.36 17.35
N PHE A 249 1.15 -10.24 17.55
CA PHE A 249 0.18 -10.64 16.54
C PHE A 249 0.40 -9.88 15.25
N PHE A 250 0.64 -8.57 15.33
CA PHE A 250 0.88 -7.73 14.15
C PHE A 250 2.22 -8.04 13.47
N CYS A 251 3.23 -8.45 14.22
CA CYS A 251 4.50 -8.92 13.64
C CYS A 251 4.35 -10.23 12.87
N VAL A 252 3.47 -11.12 13.32
CA VAL A 252 3.20 -12.41 12.64
C VAL A 252 2.31 -12.21 11.41
N LEU A 253 1.48 -11.16 11.42
CA LEU A 253 0.59 -10.82 10.32
C LEU A 253 1.36 -10.30 9.09
N LEU A 254 2.48 -9.62 9.30
CA LEU A 254 3.35 -9.07 8.25
C LEU A 254 4.33 -10.10 7.69
#